data_8be066daab42b00ccbb62dd9812311a6
#
_entry.id   8be066daab42b00ccbb62dd9812311a6
#
_cell.length_a   1.000
_cell.length_b   1.000
_cell.length_c   1.000
_cell.angle_alpha   90.00
_cell.angle_beta   90.00
_cell.angle_gamma   90.00
#
_symmetry.space_group_name_H-M   'P 1'
#
loop_
_entity.id
_entity.type
_entity.pdbx_description
1 polymer ?
#
loop_
_entity_poly.entity_id
_entity_poly.type
_entity_poly.pdbx_seq_one_letter_code
_entity_poly.pdbx_strand_id
1 'polypeptide(L)'
;MNHRAVPLLLALVLVAFGAGIAMAGDIVTVPTANQVKAGEIDVADYYIFVDQDALIDPLQPLDIDFVRVQTFYMGLTDKVEIDVHRYDVDVAGVNTIFNATYLVLEEDAQKPNVVLGGRDLSNEYGHASYFVSAAKTLNPPVAGPPTEPIIRLHLSLGTEDNTLFGEGRHEGLFGGAQILLRPSDPAVGLVALYDGQDIITGLTCVPKPGWPTLKGGTFGGHWWVGASYTFNAK
;
A
#
# COMPACT_ATOMS: atom_id res chain seq x y z
N MET A 1 -27.13 14.25 4.99
CA MET A 1 -25.95 14.73 4.27
C MET A 1 -25.56 13.62 3.29
N ASN A 2 -25.33 13.95 2.03
CA ASN A 2 -25.07 12.94 1.00
C ASN A 2 -23.73 12.25 1.26
N HIS A 3 -23.72 11.02 1.75
CA HIS A 3 -22.51 10.26 2.13
C HIS A 3 -21.49 10.13 0.98
N ARG A 4 -21.90 10.37 -0.27
CA ARG A 4 -21.02 10.36 -1.45
C ARG A 4 -20.14 11.61 -1.59
N ALA A 5 -20.41 12.69 -0.87
CA ALA A 5 -19.62 13.93 -0.93
C ALA A 5 -18.45 13.97 0.07
N VAL A 6 -18.47 13.14 1.09
CA VAL A 6 -17.46 13.11 2.15
C VAL A 6 -16.08 12.64 1.64
N PRO A 7 -15.97 11.56 0.83
CA PRO A 7 -14.66 11.12 0.33
C PRO A 7 -14.01 12.14 -0.62
N LEU A 8 -14.83 12.88 -1.38
CA LEU A 8 -14.28 13.92 -2.29
C LEU A 8 -13.75 15.12 -1.52
N LEU A 9 -14.36 15.45 -0.39
CA LEU A 9 -13.91 16.58 0.47
C LEU A 9 -12.66 16.22 1.26
N LEU A 10 -12.52 14.95 1.70
CA LEU A 10 -11.32 14.48 2.40
C LEU A 10 -10.11 14.39 1.47
N ALA A 11 -10.30 13.96 0.22
CA ALA A 11 -9.25 14.00 -0.80
C ALA A 11 -8.77 15.44 -1.07
N LEU A 12 -9.66 16.44 -0.97
CA LEU A 12 -9.32 17.86 -1.13
C LEU A 12 -8.61 18.47 0.09
N VAL A 13 -8.84 17.97 1.30
CA VAL A 13 -8.23 18.52 2.53
C VAL A 13 -6.79 18.02 2.73
N LEU A 14 -6.43 16.84 2.21
CA LEU A 14 -5.05 16.31 2.23
C LEU A 14 -4.10 17.07 1.27
N VAL A 15 -4.61 17.97 0.47
CA VAL A 15 -3.89 18.71 -0.58
C VAL A 15 -2.95 19.82 -0.06
N ALA A 16 -2.85 20.08 1.25
CA ALA A 16 -2.24 21.30 1.76
C ALA A 16 -0.74 21.25 2.15
N PHE A 17 -0.06 20.11 2.09
CA PHE A 17 1.33 20.00 2.59
C PHE A 17 2.25 19.27 1.61
N GLY A 18 3.40 19.85 1.29
CA GLY A 18 4.29 19.44 0.24
C GLY A 18 5.27 18.30 0.59
N ALA A 19 5.39 17.29 -0.27
CA ALA A 19 6.35 16.19 -0.16
C ALA A 19 6.83 15.64 -1.51
N GLY A 20 7.91 14.89 -1.48
CA GLY A 20 8.52 14.23 -2.63
C GLY A 20 7.75 12.98 -3.10
N ILE A 21 8.15 12.45 -4.26
CA ILE A 21 7.60 11.20 -4.80
C ILE A 21 8.17 10.05 -3.96
N ALA A 22 7.49 9.63 -2.92
CA ALA A 22 7.81 8.41 -2.20
C ALA A 22 6.86 7.31 -2.65
N MET A 23 7.40 6.23 -3.20
CA MET A 23 6.69 4.97 -3.42
C MET A 23 6.98 4.06 -2.20
N ALA A 24 6.75 4.60 -1.00
CA ALA A 24 7.00 3.88 0.23
C ALA A 24 5.75 3.12 0.68
N GLY A 25 5.95 2.06 1.44
CA GLY A 25 4.88 1.28 2.06
C GLY A 25 4.18 0.28 1.13
N ASP A 26 3.16 -0.34 1.68
CA ASP A 26 2.32 -1.30 0.96
C ASP A 26 1.49 -0.62 -0.13
N ILE A 27 1.19 -1.36 -1.17
CA ILE A 27 0.26 -0.90 -2.20
C ILE A 27 -1.10 -1.47 -1.84
N VAL A 28 -2.00 -0.60 -1.40
CA VAL A 28 -3.31 -0.92 -0.81
C VAL A 28 -3.15 -1.76 0.47
N THR A 29 -2.73 -3.02 0.38
CA THR A 29 -2.50 -3.90 1.53
C THR A 29 -1.39 -4.92 1.26
N VAL A 30 -0.81 -4.92 0.07
CA VAL A 30 0.21 -5.91 -0.32
C VAL A 30 1.58 -5.50 0.19
N PRO A 31 2.22 -6.30 1.05
CA PRO A 31 3.56 -6.05 1.53
C PRO A 31 4.56 -5.96 0.38
N THR A 32 5.38 -4.94 0.39
CA THR A 32 6.44 -4.74 -0.60
C THR A 32 7.80 -4.61 0.08
N ALA A 33 8.89 -4.67 -0.70
CA ALA A 33 10.21 -4.36 -0.18
C ALA A 33 10.54 -2.85 -0.23
N ASN A 34 9.54 -2.00 -0.39
CA ASN A 34 9.69 -0.56 -0.23
C ASN A 34 9.60 -0.21 1.25
N GLN A 35 10.54 0.58 1.73
CA GLN A 35 10.53 1.06 3.11
C GLN A 35 10.57 2.57 3.16
N VAL A 36 9.92 3.11 4.17
CA VAL A 36 10.02 4.50 4.57
C VAL A 36 11.39 4.71 5.22
N LYS A 37 12.13 5.74 4.81
CA LYS A 37 13.47 6.03 5.34
C LYS A 37 13.41 6.52 6.78
N ALA A 38 14.55 6.42 7.48
CA ALA A 38 14.68 6.92 8.84
C ALA A 38 14.20 8.38 8.99
N GLY A 39 13.21 8.57 9.87
CA GLY A 39 12.60 9.89 10.13
C GLY A 39 11.62 10.36 9.07
N GLU A 40 11.27 9.54 8.10
CA GLU A 40 10.13 9.76 7.21
C GLU A 40 8.88 9.09 7.78
N ILE A 41 7.75 9.68 7.49
CA ILE A 41 6.41 9.16 7.80
C ILE A 41 5.62 9.15 6.51
N ASP A 42 4.97 8.02 6.19
CA ASP A 42 4.00 7.91 5.12
C ASP A 42 2.62 7.63 5.72
N VAL A 43 1.63 8.35 5.25
CA VAL A 43 0.22 8.14 5.64
C VAL A 43 -0.60 7.92 4.39
N ALA A 44 -1.54 6.99 4.46
CA ALA A 44 -2.48 6.80 3.37
C ALA A 44 -3.89 6.55 3.88
N ASP A 45 -4.86 6.86 3.04
CA ASP A 45 -6.28 6.64 3.28
C ASP A 45 -6.90 6.10 1.99
N TYR A 46 -7.46 4.90 2.07
CA TYR A 46 -8.06 4.18 0.95
C TYR A 46 -9.50 3.84 1.25
N TYR A 47 -10.32 3.83 0.22
CA TYR A 47 -11.69 3.34 0.23
C TYR A 47 -11.81 2.22 -0.79
N ILE A 48 -12.17 1.03 -0.35
CA ILE A 48 -12.44 -0.13 -1.18
C ILE A 48 -13.94 -0.30 -1.20
N PHE A 49 -14.56 -0.12 -2.37
CA PHE A 49 -16.00 -0.26 -2.56
C PHE A 49 -16.30 -1.73 -2.80
N VAL A 50 -17.00 -2.35 -1.90
CA VAL A 50 -17.30 -3.78 -1.93
C VAL A 50 -18.71 -4.01 -2.40
N ASP A 51 -18.89 -5.02 -3.23
CA ASP A 51 -20.24 -5.48 -3.59
C ASP A 51 -20.70 -6.43 -2.47
N GLN A 52 -21.94 -6.26 -2.03
CA GLN A 52 -22.51 -6.92 -0.83
C GLN A 52 -22.36 -8.45 -0.81
N ASP A 53 -22.18 -9.06 -1.99
CA ASP A 53 -22.08 -10.52 -2.12
C ASP A 53 -20.66 -11.08 -1.90
N ALA A 54 -19.66 -10.22 -1.70
CA ALA A 54 -18.24 -10.62 -1.79
C ALA A 54 -17.48 -10.65 -0.46
N LEU A 55 -18.02 -10.04 0.58
CA LEU A 55 -17.36 -9.97 1.88
C LEU A 55 -18.19 -10.63 2.97
N ILE A 56 -17.53 -11.53 3.69
CA ILE A 56 -17.98 -12.08 4.97
C ILE A 56 -19.01 -13.21 4.83
N ASP A 57 -18.92 -14.13 5.78
CA ASP A 57 -19.76 -15.26 6.08
C ASP A 57 -21.15 -15.20 5.41
N PRO A 58 -21.47 -16.11 4.48
CA PRO A 58 -22.79 -16.16 3.82
C PRO A 58 -23.96 -16.29 4.79
N LEU A 59 -23.70 -16.46 6.08
CA LEU A 59 -24.72 -16.55 7.13
C LEU A 59 -25.09 -15.19 7.74
N GLN A 60 -24.35 -14.13 7.45
CA GLN A 60 -24.67 -12.76 7.90
C GLN A 60 -24.35 -11.74 6.80
N PRO A 61 -25.28 -11.47 5.87
CA PRO A 61 -25.12 -10.38 4.92
C PRO A 61 -25.08 -9.06 5.70
N LEU A 62 -23.88 -8.50 5.88
CA LEU A 62 -23.72 -7.14 6.35
C LEU A 62 -23.86 -6.21 5.16
N ASP A 63 -24.67 -5.17 5.31
CA ASP A 63 -24.86 -4.13 4.30
C ASP A 63 -23.63 -3.19 4.32
N ILE A 64 -22.51 -3.66 3.70
CA ILE A 64 -21.23 -2.95 3.69
C ILE A 64 -21.05 -2.31 2.31
N ASP A 65 -21.06 -0.99 2.25
CA ASP A 65 -20.82 -0.24 1.02
C ASP A 65 -19.33 -0.08 0.71
N PHE A 66 -18.48 0.01 1.73
CA PHE A 66 -17.05 0.19 1.57
C PHE A 66 -16.28 -0.23 2.83
N VAL A 67 -14.99 -0.53 2.61
CA VAL A 67 -13.99 -0.66 3.66
C VAL A 67 -13.03 0.52 3.55
N ARG A 68 -12.85 1.26 4.64
CA ARG A 68 -11.82 2.29 4.73
C ARG A 68 -10.56 1.72 5.33
N VAL A 69 -9.44 1.88 4.65
CA VAL A 69 -8.12 1.45 5.13
C VAL A 69 -7.25 2.69 5.33
N GLN A 70 -6.85 2.92 6.55
CA GLN A 70 -5.90 3.97 6.90
C GLN A 70 -4.57 3.33 7.28
N THR A 71 -3.48 3.80 6.70
CA THR A 71 -2.15 3.29 6.97
C THR A 71 -1.23 4.40 7.46
N PHE A 72 -0.37 4.05 8.38
CA PHE A 72 0.67 4.92 8.92
C PHE A 72 1.97 4.13 8.96
N TYR A 73 2.98 4.58 8.25
CA TYR A 73 4.32 3.99 8.22
C TYR A 73 5.31 4.96 8.82
N MET A 74 6.28 4.46 9.56
CA MET A 74 7.38 5.26 10.12
C MET A 74 8.71 4.50 10.04
N GLY A 75 9.66 5.10 9.37
CA GLY A 75 11.05 4.64 9.39
C GLY A 75 11.72 4.99 10.72
N LEU A 76 11.90 3.99 11.59
CA LEU A 76 12.59 4.17 12.87
C LEU A 76 14.11 4.31 12.67
N THR A 77 14.64 3.54 11.74
CA THR A 77 16.05 3.57 11.32
C THR A 77 16.11 3.34 9.81
N ASP A 78 17.29 3.41 9.22
CA ASP A 78 17.49 3.06 7.80
C ASP A 78 17.19 1.57 7.49
N LYS A 79 16.92 0.77 8.52
CA LYS A 79 16.65 -0.68 8.36
C LYS A 79 15.33 -1.15 8.98
N VAL A 80 14.73 -0.36 9.84
CA VAL A 80 13.53 -0.75 10.59
C VAL A 80 12.41 0.21 10.29
N GLU A 81 11.33 -0.31 9.80
CA GLU A 81 10.06 0.37 9.64
C GLU A 81 9.01 -0.30 10.52
N ILE A 82 8.15 0.48 11.11
CA ILE A 82 6.93 0.03 11.75
C ILE A 82 5.73 0.66 11.04
N ASP A 83 4.64 -0.06 11.01
CA ASP A 83 3.42 0.45 10.43
C ASP A 83 2.18 0.01 11.20
N VAL A 84 1.12 0.80 11.03
CA VAL A 84 -0.19 0.58 11.62
C VAL A 84 -1.22 0.66 10.51
N HIS A 85 -2.02 -0.39 10.37
CA HIS A 85 -3.17 -0.39 9.48
C HIS A 85 -4.45 -0.40 10.31
N ARG A 86 -5.32 0.55 10.03
CA ARG A 86 -6.65 0.63 10.62
C ARG A 86 -7.69 0.37 9.54
N TYR A 87 -8.45 -0.66 9.74
CA TYR A 87 -9.57 -1.05 8.89
C TYR A 87 -10.86 -0.61 9.57
N ASP A 88 -11.63 0.22 8.88
CA ASP A 88 -12.93 0.72 9.34
C ASP A 88 -14.00 0.14 8.41
N VAL A 89 -14.78 -0.78 8.94
CA VAL A 89 -15.84 -1.48 8.21
C VAL A 89 -17.16 -1.03 8.80
N ASP A 90 -17.88 -0.22 8.08
CA ASP A 90 -19.08 0.55 8.49
C ASP A 90 -19.90 -0.09 9.63
N VAL A 91 -20.34 -1.35 9.47
CA VAL A 91 -21.16 -2.06 10.47
C VAL A 91 -20.41 -3.08 11.33
N ALA A 92 -19.20 -3.49 10.94
CA ALA A 92 -18.42 -4.52 11.64
C ALA A 92 -17.42 -3.93 12.64
N GLY A 93 -17.25 -2.61 12.65
CA GLY A 93 -16.36 -1.91 13.59
C GLY A 93 -14.97 -1.62 13.04
N VAL A 94 -14.03 -1.36 13.95
CA VAL A 94 -12.67 -0.93 13.62
C VAL A 94 -11.67 -1.96 14.11
N ASN A 95 -10.84 -2.46 13.20
CA ASN A 95 -9.71 -3.34 13.51
C ASN A 95 -8.39 -2.58 13.26
N THR A 96 -7.42 -2.81 14.11
CA THR A 96 -6.10 -2.15 13.99
C THR A 96 -5.01 -3.18 14.13
N ILE A 97 -4.18 -3.32 13.09
CA ILE A 97 -3.03 -4.23 13.11
C ILE A 97 -1.72 -3.43 13.16
N PHE A 98 -0.74 -4.02 13.82
CA PHE A 98 0.63 -3.53 13.89
C PHE A 98 1.54 -4.45 13.08
N ASN A 99 2.38 -3.85 12.26
CA ASN A 99 3.33 -4.57 11.44
C ASN A 99 4.73 -3.99 11.68
N ALA A 100 5.75 -4.75 11.28
CA ALA A 100 7.12 -4.29 11.29
C ALA A 100 7.90 -4.94 10.16
N THR A 101 8.87 -4.20 9.60
CA THR A 101 9.77 -4.69 8.57
C THR A 101 11.22 -4.40 8.90
N TYR A 102 12.11 -5.29 8.44
CA TYR A 102 13.55 -5.16 8.59
C TYR A 102 14.25 -5.31 7.24
N LEU A 103 15.00 -4.29 6.82
CA LEU A 103 15.81 -4.30 5.60
C LEU A 103 17.05 -5.16 5.81
N VAL A 104 17.09 -6.32 5.15
CA VAL A 104 18.20 -7.26 5.18
C VAL A 104 19.27 -6.85 4.17
N LEU A 105 18.83 -6.46 2.97
CA LEU A 105 19.69 -6.10 1.85
C LEU A 105 19.14 -4.87 1.15
N GLU A 106 19.96 -3.84 1.02
CA GLU A 106 19.63 -2.63 0.28
C GLU A 106 19.91 -2.82 -1.22
N GLU A 107 19.03 -2.25 -2.04
CA GLU A 107 19.16 -2.30 -3.49
C GLU A 107 20.40 -1.54 -3.96
N ASP A 108 21.16 -2.18 -4.84
CA ASP A 108 22.23 -1.56 -5.63
C ASP A 108 22.08 -1.94 -7.11
N ALA A 109 23.05 -1.62 -7.95
CA ALA A 109 22.99 -1.95 -9.37
C ALA A 109 22.80 -3.47 -9.65
N GLN A 110 23.31 -4.33 -8.78
CA GLN A 110 23.34 -5.79 -8.97
C GLN A 110 22.36 -6.53 -8.06
N LYS A 111 22.04 -5.99 -6.88
CA LYS A 111 21.25 -6.66 -5.84
C LYS A 111 19.88 -6.02 -5.69
N PRO A 112 18.83 -6.81 -5.38
CA PRO A 112 17.52 -6.27 -5.03
C PRO A 112 17.53 -5.74 -3.58
N ASN A 113 16.54 -4.91 -3.24
CA ASN A 113 16.11 -4.77 -1.85
C ASN A 113 15.58 -6.12 -1.37
N VAL A 114 15.91 -6.50 -0.12
CA VAL A 114 15.30 -7.65 0.54
C VAL A 114 14.87 -7.24 1.94
N VAL A 115 13.61 -7.49 2.24
CA VAL A 115 12.96 -7.14 3.52
C VAL A 115 12.38 -8.40 4.14
N LEU A 116 12.55 -8.55 5.45
CA LEU A 116 11.77 -9.47 6.29
C LEU A 116 10.69 -8.68 6.99
N GLY A 117 9.48 -9.20 7.05
CA GLY A 117 8.37 -8.54 7.72
C GLY A 117 7.50 -9.46 8.52
N GLY A 118 6.79 -8.87 9.49
CA GLY A 118 5.72 -9.49 10.24
C GLY A 118 4.48 -8.60 10.16
N ARG A 119 3.34 -9.23 9.90
CA ARG A 119 2.03 -8.59 9.86
C ARG A 119 1.18 -9.07 11.00
N ASP A 120 0.25 -8.23 11.40
CA ASP A 120 -0.65 -8.47 12.53
C ASP A 120 0.08 -8.96 13.79
N LEU A 121 1.17 -8.27 14.13
CA LEU A 121 1.92 -8.53 15.36
C LEU A 121 1.07 -8.26 16.62
N SER A 122 -0.04 -7.56 16.47
CA SER A 122 -1.10 -7.36 17.47
C SER A 122 -1.98 -8.58 17.67
N ASN A 123 -1.95 -9.55 16.74
CA ASN A 123 -2.78 -10.74 16.75
C ASN A 123 -4.30 -10.46 16.69
N GLU A 124 -4.69 -9.43 15.94
CA GLU A 124 -6.08 -9.00 15.80
C GLU A 124 -6.93 -10.02 15.02
N TYR A 125 -6.33 -10.64 13.99
CA TYR A 125 -6.98 -11.66 13.16
C TYR A 125 -6.63 -13.10 13.54
N GLY A 126 -6.08 -13.31 14.72
CA GLY A 126 -5.88 -14.63 15.32
C GLY A 126 -4.46 -15.17 15.27
N HIS A 127 -3.60 -14.71 14.37
CA HIS A 127 -2.16 -15.03 14.38
C HIS A 127 -1.36 -14.02 13.56
N ALA A 128 -0.11 -13.82 13.98
CA ALA A 128 0.84 -13.02 13.20
C ALA A 128 1.32 -13.82 11.98
N SER A 129 1.43 -13.17 10.84
CA SER A 129 2.02 -13.72 9.62
C SER A 129 3.40 -13.12 9.35
N TYR A 130 4.22 -13.84 8.61
CA TYR A 130 5.59 -13.44 8.31
C TYR A 130 5.85 -13.55 6.81
N PHE A 131 6.68 -12.66 6.29
CA PHE A 131 7.04 -12.68 4.88
C PHE A 131 8.49 -12.27 4.63
N VAL A 132 9.01 -12.69 3.48
CA VAL A 132 10.19 -12.12 2.86
C VAL A 132 9.77 -11.48 1.54
N SER A 133 10.22 -10.27 1.28
CA SER A 133 9.94 -9.54 0.05
C SER A 133 11.24 -9.07 -0.59
N ALA A 134 11.33 -9.21 -1.91
CA ALA A 134 12.40 -8.68 -2.72
C ALA A 134 11.84 -7.69 -3.74
N ALA A 135 12.53 -6.56 -3.95
CA ALA A 135 12.19 -5.61 -4.99
C ALA A 135 13.41 -5.17 -5.79
N LYS A 136 13.22 -4.99 -7.10
CA LYS A 136 14.27 -4.56 -8.00
C LYS A 136 13.77 -3.53 -9.01
N THR A 137 14.48 -2.43 -9.12
CA THR A 137 14.28 -1.45 -10.19
C THR A 137 15.09 -1.88 -11.42
N LEU A 138 14.40 -2.12 -12.54
CA LEU A 138 15.04 -2.66 -13.76
C LEU A 138 15.77 -1.57 -14.54
N ASN A 139 15.25 -0.36 -14.56
CA ASN A 139 15.83 0.79 -15.28
C ASN A 139 15.88 2.01 -14.33
N PRO A 140 16.80 1.99 -13.34
CA PRO A 140 16.94 3.11 -12.44
C PRO A 140 17.30 4.39 -13.22
N PRO A 141 16.80 5.55 -12.82
CA PRO A 141 17.12 6.80 -13.49
C PRO A 141 18.64 7.04 -13.46
N VAL A 142 19.20 7.30 -14.62
CA VAL A 142 20.58 7.83 -14.75
C VAL A 142 20.52 9.32 -14.37
N ALA A 143 21.62 9.90 -13.90
CA ALA A 143 21.68 11.28 -13.43
C ALA A 143 20.90 12.27 -14.34
N GLY A 144 19.88 12.92 -13.79
CA GLY A 144 18.96 13.83 -14.47
C GLY A 144 17.49 13.39 -14.31
N PRO A 145 16.54 14.23 -14.75
CA PRO A 145 15.13 13.82 -14.73
C PRO A 145 14.94 12.62 -15.65
N PRO A 146 14.31 11.53 -15.16
CA PRO A 146 14.11 10.32 -15.94
C PRO A 146 13.22 10.63 -17.16
N THR A 147 13.69 10.23 -18.34
CA THR A 147 12.98 10.38 -19.61
C THR A 147 12.27 9.11 -20.04
N GLU A 148 12.62 7.98 -19.40
CA GLU A 148 12.06 6.66 -19.69
C GLU A 148 11.22 6.16 -18.51
N PRO A 149 10.25 5.27 -18.73
CA PRO A 149 9.49 4.65 -17.67
C PRO A 149 10.40 3.91 -16.68
N ILE A 150 10.13 4.03 -15.39
CA ILE A 150 10.83 3.30 -14.33
C ILE A 150 9.98 2.09 -13.96
N ILE A 151 10.55 0.90 -14.03
CA ILE A 151 9.88 -0.36 -13.69
C ILE A 151 10.47 -0.91 -12.41
N ARG A 152 9.63 -1.15 -11.42
CA ARG A 152 10.00 -1.81 -10.17
C ARG A 152 9.21 -3.10 -10.01
N LEU A 153 9.92 -4.22 -9.90
CA LEU A 153 9.34 -5.53 -9.66
C LEU A 153 9.38 -5.86 -8.17
N HIS A 154 8.35 -6.56 -7.71
CA HIS A 154 8.23 -7.07 -6.36
C HIS A 154 7.93 -8.56 -6.39
N LEU A 155 8.60 -9.33 -5.54
CA LEU A 155 8.34 -10.75 -5.34
C LEU A 155 8.43 -11.04 -3.86
N SER A 156 7.42 -11.70 -3.33
CA SER A 156 7.32 -11.99 -1.91
C SER A 156 6.90 -13.44 -1.68
N LEU A 157 7.31 -13.97 -0.56
CA LEU A 157 6.90 -15.27 -0.04
C LEU A 157 6.47 -15.09 1.41
N GLY A 158 5.23 -15.46 1.72
CA GLY A 158 4.67 -15.31 3.05
C GLY A 158 4.10 -16.59 3.62
N THR A 159 3.89 -16.57 4.93
CA THR A 159 3.10 -17.55 5.67
C THR A 159 1.63 -17.19 5.55
N GLU A 160 0.76 -18.11 5.98
CA GLU A 160 -0.68 -17.86 6.05
C GLU A 160 -0.98 -16.54 6.75
N ASP A 161 -1.82 -15.73 6.12
CA ASP A 161 -2.23 -14.42 6.61
C ASP A 161 -3.76 -14.34 6.62
N ASN A 162 -4.32 -14.11 7.78
CA ASN A 162 -5.73 -13.81 7.94
C ASN A 162 -5.89 -12.30 7.86
N THR A 163 -6.75 -11.85 6.99
CA THR A 163 -7.06 -10.43 6.83
C THR A 163 -8.57 -10.21 6.86
N LEU A 164 -8.96 -8.97 6.97
CA LEU A 164 -10.36 -8.57 6.82
C LEU A 164 -11.00 -9.06 5.50
N PHE A 165 -10.19 -9.26 4.46
CA PHE A 165 -10.62 -9.67 3.12
C PHE A 165 -10.57 -11.19 2.90
N GLY A 166 -10.36 -11.97 3.95
CA GLY A 166 -10.35 -13.43 3.92
C GLY A 166 -9.03 -14.05 4.36
N GLU A 167 -9.06 -15.37 4.50
CA GLU A 167 -7.92 -16.20 4.86
C GLU A 167 -7.03 -16.44 3.61
N GLY A 168 -5.73 -16.64 3.83
CA GLY A 168 -4.78 -17.07 2.81
C GLY A 168 -4.31 -15.96 1.86
N ARG A 169 -4.62 -14.70 2.12
CA ARG A 169 -3.96 -13.59 1.41
C ARG A 169 -2.53 -13.48 1.88
N HIS A 170 -1.62 -13.14 0.95
CA HIS A 170 -0.18 -13.09 1.18
C HIS A 170 0.46 -14.43 1.60
N GLU A 171 -0.26 -15.55 1.48
CA GLU A 171 0.27 -16.89 1.64
C GLU A 171 0.97 -17.36 0.36
N GLY A 172 2.11 -18.04 0.54
CA GLY A 172 2.90 -18.50 -0.60
C GLY A 172 3.50 -17.35 -1.39
N LEU A 173 3.49 -17.44 -2.71
CA LEU A 173 4.06 -16.44 -3.61
C LEU A 173 3.05 -15.33 -3.92
N PHE A 174 3.47 -14.10 -3.75
CA PHE A 174 2.73 -12.90 -4.16
C PHE A 174 3.70 -11.80 -4.63
N GLY A 175 3.18 -10.73 -5.24
CA GLY A 175 4.02 -9.64 -5.74
C GLY A 175 3.51 -9.07 -7.05
N GLY A 176 4.36 -8.40 -7.82
CA GLY A 176 3.98 -7.80 -9.10
C GLY A 176 4.90 -6.68 -9.55
N ALA A 177 4.33 -5.67 -10.20
CA ALA A 177 5.08 -4.58 -10.79
C ALA A 177 4.45 -3.22 -10.50
N GLN A 178 5.31 -2.22 -10.32
CA GLN A 178 4.99 -0.80 -10.39
C GLN A 178 5.72 -0.21 -11.60
N ILE A 179 5.02 0.59 -12.39
CA ILE A 179 5.58 1.23 -13.57
C ILE A 179 5.30 2.73 -13.47
N LEU A 180 6.34 3.53 -13.27
CA LEU A 180 6.24 4.96 -13.38
C LEU A 180 6.37 5.35 -14.86
N LEU A 181 5.23 5.54 -15.53
CA LEU A 181 5.14 5.82 -16.96
C LEU A 181 5.68 7.20 -17.32
N ARG A 182 5.37 8.17 -16.48
CA ARG A 182 5.77 9.56 -16.63
C ARG A 182 6.33 10.06 -15.31
N PRO A 183 7.65 10.14 -15.19
CA PRO A 183 8.29 10.57 -13.96
C PRO A 183 8.36 12.11 -13.78
N SER A 184 7.83 12.87 -14.73
CA SER A 184 7.71 14.34 -14.66
C SER A 184 6.29 14.78 -14.30
N ASP A 185 6.13 16.02 -13.88
CA ASP A 185 4.85 16.58 -13.43
C ASP A 185 3.77 16.67 -14.53
N PRO A 186 2.57 16.18 -14.32
CA PRO A 186 2.21 15.24 -13.26
C PRO A 186 2.91 13.89 -13.44
N ALA A 187 3.44 13.31 -12.36
CA ALA A 187 3.98 11.96 -12.42
C ALA A 187 2.83 10.96 -12.46
N VAL A 188 2.89 10.00 -13.37
CA VAL A 188 1.83 9.00 -13.57
C VAL A 188 2.43 7.61 -13.58
N GLY A 189 1.84 6.71 -12.80
CA GLY A 189 2.26 5.31 -12.70
C GLY A 189 1.12 4.32 -12.82
N LEU A 190 1.51 3.08 -13.05
CA LEU A 190 0.65 1.89 -13.06
C LEU A 190 1.10 0.95 -11.95
N VAL A 191 0.15 0.21 -11.41
CA VAL A 191 0.36 -0.86 -10.45
C VAL A 191 -0.36 -2.10 -10.91
N ALA A 192 0.29 -3.25 -10.86
CA ALA A 192 -0.31 -4.56 -11.06
C ALA A 192 0.34 -5.55 -10.09
N LEU A 193 -0.42 -6.03 -9.12
CA LEU A 193 0.03 -6.92 -8.06
C LEU A 193 -0.90 -8.11 -7.95
N TYR A 194 -0.36 -9.22 -7.49
CA TYR A 194 -1.08 -10.39 -7.03
C TYR A 194 -0.81 -10.56 -5.53
N ASP A 195 -1.84 -10.68 -4.73
CA ASP A 195 -1.74 -10.74 -3.26
C ASP A 195 -1.78 -12.17 -2.68
N GLY A 196 -1.72 -13.17 -3.55
CA GLY A 196 -1.89 -14.58 -3.19
C GLY A 196 -3.26 -15.14 -3.59
N GLN A 197 -4.26 -14.29 -3.74
CA GLN A 197 -5.63 -14.66 -4.15
C GLN A 197 -6.12 -13.83 -5.33
N ASP A 198 -5.97 -12.51 -5.27
CA ASP A 198 -6.55 -11.57 -6.21
C ASP A 198 -5.50 -10.72 -6.93
N ILE A 199 -5.90 -10.19 -8.09
CA ILE A 199 -5.12 -9.20 -8.82
C ILE A 199 -5.58 -7.80 -8.42
N ILE A 200 -4.61 -6.99 -8.01
CA ILE A 200 -4.78 -5.57 -7.71
C ILE A 200 -4.20 -4.79 -8.87
N THR A 201 -5.00 -3.94 -9.49
CA THR A 201 -4.51 -3.03 -10.53
C THR A 201 -4.82 -1.59 -10.14
N GLY A 202 -4.02 -0.66 -10.63
CA GLY A 202 -4.28 0.73 -10.33
C GLY A 202 -3.44 1.72 -11.11
N LEU A 203 -3.91 2.95 -11.05
CA LEU A 203 -3.23 4.16 -11.50
C LEU A 203 -2.77 4.95 -10.28
N THR A 204 -1.60 5.55 -10.39
CA THR A 204 -1.09 6.51 -9.42
C THR A 204 -0.79 7.83 -10.13
N CYS A 205 -1.07 8.94 -9.46
CA CYS A 205 -0.80 10.27 -9.98
C CYS A 205 -0.30 11.19 -8.88
N VAL A 206 0.87 11.80 -9.08
CA VAL A 206 1.35 12.92 -8.28
C VAL A 206 1.20 14.18 -9.11
N PRO A 207 0.20 15.02 -8.85
CA PRO A 207 -0.11 16.18 -9.69
C PRO A 207 1.01 17.19 -9.79
N LYS A 208 1.71 17.41 -8.68
CA LYS A 208 2.87 18.31 -8.54
C LYS A 208 3.80 17.80 -7.44
N PRO A 209 5.10 18.16 -7.46
CA PRO A 209 5.99 17.91 -6.36
C PRO A 209 5.40 18.42 -5.04
N GLY A 210 5.45 17.57 -4.01
CA GLY A 210 4.93 17.93 -2.71
C GLY A 210 3.41 17.80 -2.54
N TRP A 211 2.71 17.28 -3.52
CA TRP A 211 1.29 16.94 -3.42
C TRP A 211 1.11 15.47 -3.02
N PRO A 212 -0.04 15.10 -2.42
CA PRO A 212 -0.37 13.71 -2.20
C PRO A 212 -0.36 12.91 -3.50
N THR A 213 0.04 11.65 -3.40
CA THR A 213 -0.13 10.68 -4.47
C THR A 213 -1.59 10.24 -4.47
N LEU A 214 -2.31 10.55 -5.54
CA LEU A 214 -3.66 10.03 -5.77
C LEU A 214 -3.55 8.64 -6.38
N LYS A 215 -4.39 7.73 -5.93
CA LYS A 215 -4.36 6.34 -6.34
C LYS A 215 -5.78 5.83 -6.58
N GLY A 216 -5.95 4.88 -7.50
CA GLY A 216 -7.24 4.23 -7.70
C GLY A 216 -7.15 3.08 -8.69
N GLY A 217 -8.05 2.12 -8.57
CA GLY A 217 -8.02 0.92 -9.39
C GLY A 217 -9.02 -0.14 -8.99
N THR A 218 -8.63 -1.42 -9.17
CA THR A 218 -9.44 -2.58 -8.81
C THR A 218 -8.66 -3.50 -7.86
N PHE A 219 -9.39 -4.16 -6.97
CA PHE A 219 -8.91 -5.12 -5.99
C PHE A 219 -9.92 -6.25 -5.90
N GLY A 220 -9.58 -7.46 -6.37
CA GLY A 220 -10.51 -8.60 -6.38
C GLY A 220 -11.83 -8.32 -7.10
N GLY A 221 -11.83 -7.47 -8.13
CA GLY A 221 -13.05 -7.03 -8.82
C GLY A 221 -13.74 -5.79 -8.23
N HIS A 222 -13.35 -5.36 -7.04
CA HIS A 222 -13.88 -4.16 -6.38
C HIS A 222 -13.09 -2.91 -6.77
N TRP A 223 -13.75 -1.77 -6.85
CA TRP A 223 -13.08 -0.49 -7.06
C TRP A 223 -12.46 0.01 -5.75
N TRP A 224 -11.29 0.62 -5.86
CA TRP A 224 -10.70 1.34 -4.76
C TRP A 224 -10.17 2.70 -5.20
N VAL A 225 -10.16 3.65 -4.28
CA VAL A 225 -9.55 4.97 -4.44
C VAL A 225 -8.84 5.34 -3.15
N GLY A 226 -7.81 6.15 -3.26
CA GLY A 226 -7.11 6.63 -2.07
C GLY A 226 -6.09 7.70 -2.38
N ALA A 227 -5.44 8.15 -1.32
CA ALA A 227 -4.34 9.08 -1.38
C ALA A 227 -3.28 8.71 -0.36
N SER A 228 -2.01 8.96 -0.67
CA SER A 228 -0.92 8.84 0.28
C SER A 228 -0.04 10.07 0.28
N TYR A 229 0.64 10.28 1.39
CA TYR A 229 1.50 11.42 1.58
C TYR A 229 2.68 11.08 2.48
N THR A 230 3.89 11.35 2.00
CA THR A 230 5.12 11.12 2.75
C THR A 230 5.72 12.45 3.17
N PHE A 231 6.12 12.57 4.43
CA PHE A 231 6.77 13.76 4.98
C PHE A 231 7.91 13.40 5.93
N ASN A 232 8.84 14.33 6.08
CA ASN A 232 9.94 14.19 7.04
C ASN A 232 9.50 14.67 8.43
N ALA A 233 9.71 13.85 9.45
CA ALA A 233 9.42 14.15 10.85
C ALA A 233 10.53 14.98 11.55
N LYS A 234 11.44 15.60 10.77
CA LYS A 234 12.56 16.40 11.29
C LYS A 234 12.15 17.82 11.59
#